data_1a0905f1462dea330ae12ea403e22ae0
#
_entry.id   1a0905f1462dea330ae12ea403e22ae0
#
_cell.length_a   1.000
_cell.length_b   1.000
_cell.length_c   1.000
_cell.angle_alpha   90.00
_cell.angle_beta   90.00
_cell.angle_gamma   90.00
#
_symmetry.space_group_name_H-M   'P 1'
#
loop_
_entity.id
_entity.type
_entity.pdbx_description
1 polymer ?
#
loop_
_entity_poly.entity_id
_entity_poly.type
_entity_poly.pdbx_seq_one_letter_code
_entity_poly.pdbx_strand_id
1 'polypeptide(L)'
;GLTDKKDHFPSQLSGGQQQRVAIARSLAMRPRVLLFDEPTSALDPQLVGEVLAVIRSLAQEHDLTMLLVTHEMRFAREVSDRVCFFDKGRICEQGTPDQIFQSPKEERTKEFLQSVL
;
A
#
# COMPACT_ATOMS: atom_id res chain seq x y z
N GLY A 1 3.17 -13.50 -10.78
CA GLY A 1 3.99 -14.65 -10.80
C GLY A 1 3.63 -15.78 -9.85
N LEU A 2 2.38 -16.34 -9.93
CA LEU A 2 1.96 -17.48 -9.10
C LEU A 2 1.54 -18.69 -9.94
N THR A 3 1.89 -18.73 -11.21
CA THR A 3 1.45 -19.78 -12.14
C THR A 3 1.86 -21.18 -11.68
N ASP A 4 3.05 -21.33 -11.10
CA ASP A 4 3.57 -22.59 -10.57
C ASP A 4 2.93 -22.97 -9.22
N LYS A 5 2.16 -22.08 -8.61
CA LYS A 5 1.50 -22.27 -7.31
C LYS A 5 -0.03 -22.40 -7.41
N LYS A 6 -0.60 -22.40 -8.60
CA LYS A 6 -2.06 -22.34 -8.81
C LYS A 6 -2.82 -23.50 -8.16
N ASP A 7 -2.19 -24.67 -8.03
CA ASP A 7 -2.79 -25.87 -7.47
C ASP A 7 -2.43 -26.11 -5.99
N HIS A 8 -1.74 -25.14 -5.35
CA HIS A 8 -1.37 -25.23 -3.95
C HIS A 8 -2.49 -24.74 -3.04
N PHE A 9 -2.59 -25.34 -1.86
CA PHE A 9 -3.45 -24.84 -0.78
C PHE A 9 -2.80 -23.64 -0.09
N PRO A 10 -3.59 -22.74 0.56
CA PRO A 10 -3.03 -21.57 1.26
C PRO A 10 -1.93 -21.93 2.25
N SER A 11 -2.04 -23.05 2.96
CA SER A 11 -1.03 -23.53 3.92
C SER A 11 0.33 -23.86 3.26
N GLN A 12 0.37 -24.04 1.95
CA GLN A 12 1.56 -24.37 1.18
C GLN A 12 2.24 -23.11 0.59
N LEU A 13 1.67 -21.93 0.86
CA LEU A 13 2.14 -20.66 0.33
C LEU A 13 2.82 -19.83 1.43
N SER A 14 3.85 -19.06 1.05
CA SER A 14 4.42 -18.06 1.94
C SER A 14 3.40 -16.96 2.24
N GLY A 15 3.64 -16.15 3.29
CA GLY A 15 2.77 -15.01 3.61
C GLY A 15 2.64 -14.03 2.46
N GLY A 16 3.74 -13.73 1.77
CA GLY A 16 3.72 -12.85 0.59
C GLY A 16 2.96 -13.45 -0.58
N GLN A 17 3.08 -14.76 -0.81
CA GLN A 17 2.30 -15.47 -1.82
C GLN A 17 0.82 -15.46 -1.50
N GLN A 18 0.43 -15.70 -0.25
CA GLN A 18 -0.96 -15.62 0.21
C GLN A 18 -1.52 -14.21 -0.01
N GLN A 19 -0.75 -13.18 0.28
CA GLN A 19 -1.17 -11.79 0.08
C GLN A 19 -1.37 -11.47 -1.41
N ARG A 20 -0.49 -11.97 -2.28
CA ARG A 20 -0.65 -11.81 -3.73
C ARG A 20 -1.88 -12.55 -4.26
N VAL A 21 -2.22 -13.71 -3.70
CA VAL A 21 -3.46 -14.42 -4.02
C VAL A 21 -4.67 -13.58 -3.60
N ALA A 22 -4.65 -12.97 -2.42
CA ALA A 22 -5.72 -12.10 -1.96
C ALA A 22 -5.94 -10.91 -2.90
N ILE A 23 -4.85 -10.31 -3.38
CA ILE A 23 -4.90 -9.23 -4.39
C ILE A 23 -5.52 -9.75 -5.69
N ALA A 24 -5.08 -10.91 -6.18
CA ALA A 24 -5.61 -11.51 -7.41
C ALA A 24 -7.12 -11.81 -7.30
N ARG A 25 -7.58 -12.30 -6.14
CA ARG A 25 -9.01 -12.51 -5.89
C ARG A 25 -9.81 -11.23 -6.00
N SER A 26 -9.30 -10.15 -5.40
CA SER A 26 -9.95 -8.83 -5.47
C SER A 26 -10.03 -8.32 -6.91
N LEU A 27 -8.95 -8.48 -7.68
CA LEU A 27 -8.89 -8.07 -9.08
C LEU A 27 -9.81 -8.89 -9.99
N ALA A 28 -10.07 -10.15 -9.65
CA ALA A 28 -10.97 -11.01 -10.42
C ALA A 28 -12.40 -10.46 -10.50
N MET A 29 -12.79 -9.64 -9.53
CA MET A 29 -14.08 -8.95 -9.52
C MET A 29 -14.14 -7.75 -10.48
N ARG A 30 -13.03 -7.41 -11.13
CA ARG A 30 -12.87 -6.23 -12.01
C ARG A 30 -13.30 -4.93 -11.31
N PRO A 31 -12.71 -4.60 -10.15
CA PRO A 31 -13.13 -3.43 -9.39
C PRO A 31 -12.68 -2.15 -10.08
N ARG A 32 -13.42 -1.06 -9.83
CA ARG A 32 -13.01 0.30 -10.19
C ARG A 32 -12.24 0.96 -9.04
N VAL A 33 -12.46 0.49 -7.83
CA VAL A 33 -11.77 0.95 -6.62
C VAL A 33 -11.26 -0.26 -5.86
N LEU A 34 -10.00 -0.22 -5.47
CA LEU A 34 -9.36 -1.27 -4.69
C LEU A 34 -8.82 -0.68 -3.38
N LEU A 35 -9.17 -1.32 -2.27
CA LEU A 35 -8.81 -0.87 -0.93
C LEU A 35 -7.74 -1.79 -0.35
N PHE A 36 -6.65 -1.19 0.15
CA PHE A 36 -5.59 -1.89 0.86
C PHE A 36 -5.50 -1.36 2.29
N ASP A 37 -5.59 -2.24 3.25
CA ASP A 37 -5.44 -1.90 4.66
C ASP A 37 -4.18 -2.58 5.21
N GLU A 38 -3.10 -1.81 5.29
CA GLU A 38 -1.78 -2.27 5.75
C GLU A 38 -1.37 -3.63 5.14
N PRO A 39 -1.24 -3.72 3.82
CA PRO A 39 -1.08 -5.01 3.12
C PRO A 39 0.22 -5.75 3.45
N THR A 40 1.18 -5.10 4.08
CA THR A 40 2.48 -5.70 4.42
C THR A 40 2.73 -5.84 5.92
N SER A 41 1.79 -5.42 6.78
CA SER A 41 2.01 -5.35 8.23
C SER A 41 2.25 -6.71 8.89
N ALA A 42 1.66 -7.77 8.37
CA ALA A 42 1.78 -9.13 8.91
C ALA A 42 2.88 -9.97 8.21
N LEU A 43 3.68 -9.35 7.35
CA LEU A 43 4.71 -10.05 6.57
C LEU A 43 6.09 -9.87 7.19
N ASP A 44 6.93 -10.90 7.02
CA ASP A 44 8.36 -10.77 7.28
C ASP A 44 8.96 -9.71 6.33
N PRO A 45 9.94 -8.92 6.79
CA PRO A 45 10.56 -7.87 5.96
C PRO A 45 11.06 -8.37 4.61
N GLN A 46 11.49 -9.62 4.53
CA GLN A 46 11.96 -10.23 3.28
C GLN A 46 10.87 -10.38 2.23
N LEU A 47 9.60 -10.49 2.65
CA LEU A 47 8.45 -10.71 1.78
C LEU A 47 7.74 -9.41 1.37
N VAL A 48 8.00 -8.33 2.06
CA VAL A 48 7.34 -7.03 1.84
C VAL A 48 7.57 -6.52 0.41
N GLY A 49 8.80 -6.62 -0.07
CA GLY A 49 9.17 -6.09 -1.40
C GLY A 49 8.36 -6.68 -2.55
N GLU A 50 8.06 -7.97 -2.50
CA GLU A 50 7.29 -8.64 -3.56
C GLU A 50 5.84 -8.13 -3.62
N VAL A 51 5.22 -7.93 -2.46
CA VAL A 51 3.85 -7.42 -2.37
C VAL A 51 3.79 -5.96 -2.81
N LEU A 52 4.74 -5.14 -2.36
CA LEU A 52 4.82 -3.73 -2.77
C LEU A 52 5.05 -3.59 -4.28
N ALA A 53 5.85 -4.48 -4.89
CA ALA A 53 6.07 -4.49 -6.33
C ALA A 53 4.77 -4.74 -7.10
N VAL A 54 3.92 -5.64 -6.63
CA VAL A 54 2.60 -5.89 -7.22
C VAL A 54 1.71 -4.65 -7.11
N ILE A 55 1.64 -4.04 -5.94
CA ILE A 55 0.84 -2.83 -5.73
C ILE A 55 1.35 -1.68 -6.62
N ARG A 56 2.68 -1.51 -6.73
CA ARG A 56 3.28 -0.52 -7.62
C ARG A 56 2.86 -0.74 -9.08
N SER A 57 2.88 -1.97 -9.54
CA SER A 57 2.42 -2.34 -10.89
C SER A 57 0.96 -1.93 -11.09
N LEU A 58 0.09 -2.22 -10.14
CA LEU A 58 -1.33 -1.86 -10.19
C LEU A 58 -1.54 -0.35 -10.17
N ALA A 59 -0.71 0.39 -9.44
CA ALA A 59 -0.80 1.85 -9.40
C ALA A 59 -0.54 2.53 -10.75
N GLN A 60 0.11 1.83 -11.67
CA GLN A 60 0.36 2.32 -13.03
C GLN A 60 -0.82 2.05 -13.97
N GLU A 61 -1.81 1.29 -13.55
CA GLU A 61 -3.01 1.01 -14.32
C GLU A 61 -3.97 2.19 -14.26
N HIS A 62 -4.40 2.70 -15.44
CA HIS A 62 -5.18 3.93 -15.52
C HIS A 62 -6.63 3.79 -15.06
N ASP A 63 -7.19 2.58 -15.15
CA ASP A 63 -8.61 2.34 -14.86
C ASP A 63 -8.89 1.92 -13.41
N LEU A 64 -7.87 1.89 -12.56
CA LEU A 64 -7.97 1.43 -11.19
C LEU A 64 -7.65 2.56 -10.22
N THR A 65 -8.64 2.90 -9.40
CA THR A 65 -8.44 3.81 -8.26
C THR A 65 -8.10 2.99 -7.02
N MET A 66 -7.05 3.37 -6.32
CA MET A 66 -6.62 2.65 -5.11
C MET A 66 -6.59 3.57 -3.91
N LEU A 67 -7.10 3.07 -2.79
CA LEU A 67 -6.92 3.67 -1.48
C LEU A 67 -6.04 2.74 -0.66
N LEU A 68 -4.87 3.24 -0.24
CA LEU A 68 -3.86 2.47 0.46
C LEU A 68 -3.62 3.05 1.84
N VAL A 69 -3.88 2.26 2.88
CA VAL A 69 -3.46 2.57 4.24
C VAL A 69 -2.14 1.84 4.48
N THR A 70 -1.09 2.58 4.78
CA THR A 70 0.25 2.01 4.94
C THR A 70 1.11 2.88 5.85
N HIS A 71 2.10 2.24 6.49
CA HIS A 71 3.20 2.91 7.17
C HIS A 71 4.52 2.80 6.40
N GLU A 72 4.48 2.27 5.19
CA GLU A 72 5.62 2.22 4.26
C GLU A 72 5.79 3.58 3.58
N MET A 73 6.45 4.50 4.27
CA MET A 73 6.49 5.93 3.85
C MET A 73 7.17 6.16 2.51
N ARG A 74 8.27 5.46 2.25
CA ARG A 74 8.97 5.59 0.95
C ARG A 74 8.08 5.13 -0.19
N PHE A 75 7.42 4.00 0.00
CA PHE A 75 6.51 3.44 -1.00
C PHE A 75 5.33 4.39 -1.25
N ALA A 76 4.70 4.89 -0.17
CA ALA A 76 3.61 5.85 -0.28
C ALA A 76 4.01 7.08 -1.09
N ARG A 77 5.21 7.62 -0.83
CA ARG A 77 5.75 8.76 -1.58
C ARG A 77 5.94 8.46 -3.07
N GLU A 78 6.42 7.27 -3.39
CA GLU A 78 6.73 6.89 -4.78
C GLU A 78 5.48 6.65 -5.63
N VAL A 79 4.43 6.05 -5.06
CA VAL A 79 3.31 5.54 -5.86
C VAL A 79 2.05 6.37 -5.78
N SER A 80 1.93 7.25 -4.80
CA SER A 80 0.68 7.99 -4.57
C SER A 80 0.60 9.23 -5.44
N ASP A 81 -0.60 9.53 -5.90
CA ASP A 81 -0.95 10.83 -6.48
C ASP A 81 -1.38 11.82 -5.40
N ARG A 82 -1.92 11.30 -4.31
CA ARG A 82 -2.39 12.08 -3.18
C ARG A 82 -2.10 11.35 -1.88
N VAL A 83 -1.63 12.08 -0.88
CA VAL A 83 -1.34 11.57 0.45
C VAL A 83 -2.21 12.27 1.47
N CYS A 84 -2.80 11.48 2.37
CA CYS A 84 -3.60 11.98 3.49
C CYS A 84 -2.94 11.52 4.79
N PHE A 85 -2.59 12.47 5.65
CA PHE A 85 -2.15 12.16 7.00
C PHE A 85 -3.37 12.06 7.91
N PHE A 86 -3.55 10.89 8.50
CA PHE A 86 -4.71 10.57 9.32
C PHE A 86 -4.29 10.53 10.79
N ASP A 87 -4.95 11.34 11.62
CA ASP A 87 -4.66 11.42 13.06
C ASP A 87 -5.96 11.59 13.84
N LYS A 88 -6.11 10.81 14.90
CA LYS A 88 -7.27 10.87 15.83
C LYS A 88 -8.63 10.82 15.12
N GLY A 89 -8.75 9.94 14.15
CA GLY A 89 -10.01 9.74 13.42
C GLY A 89 -10.32 10.82 12.38
N ARG A 90 -9.36 11.67 12.04
CA ARG A 90 -9.53 12.76 11.06
C ARG A 90 -8.36 12.85 10.11
N ILE A 91 -8.64 13.36 8.91
CA ILE A 91 -7.60 13.76 7.98
C ILE A 91 -7.03 15.09 8.47
N CYS A 92 -5.81 15.05 9.01
CA CYS A 92 -5.12 16.22 9.54
C CYS A 92 -4.57 17.09 8.40
N GLU A 93 -3.98 16.45 7.40
CA GLU A 93 -3.40 17.14 6.26
C GLU A 93 -3.46 16.25 5.02
N GLN A 94 -3.62 16.85 3.84
CA GLN A 94 -3.64 16.13 2.57
C GLN A 94 -3.03 16.98 1.46
N GLY A 95 -2.43 16.31 0.50
CA GLY A 95 -1.80 16.99 -0.64
C GLY A 95 -1.05 16.02 -1.53
N THR A 96 -0.22 16.55 -2.42
CA THR A 96 0.69 15.73 -3.22
C THR A 96 1.75 15.10 -2.31
N PRO A 97 2.41 14.02 -2.75
CA PRO A 97 3.50 13.43 -1.98
C PRO A 97 4.57 14.44 -1.57
N ASP A 98 4.96 15.32 -2.48
CA ASP A 98 5.98 16.33 -2.18
C ASP A 98 5.51 17.35 -1.14
N GLN A 99 4.26 17.78 -1.21
CA GLN A 99 3.70 18.69 -0.20
C GLN A 99 3.70 18.07 1.19
N ILE A 100 3.32 16.81 1.31
CA ILE A 100 3.22 16.14 2.62
C ILE A 100 4.60 15.74 3.15
N PHE A 101 5.46 15.15 2.32
CA PHE A 101 6.74 14.60 2.78
C PHE A 101 7.87 15.62 2.84
N GLN A 102 7.85 16.64 2.02
CA GLN A 102 8.92 17.67 1.99
C GLN A 102 8.53 18.96 2.68
N SER A 103 7.26 19.35 2.60
CA SER A 103 6.81 20.66 3.08
C SER A 103 5.48 20.55 3.82
N PRO A 104 5.39 19.70 4.86
CA PRO A 104 4.16 19.60 5.63
C PRO A 104 3.85 20.92 6.34
N LYS A 105 2.57 21.28 6.41
CA LYS A 105 2.11 22.52 7.02
C LYS A 105 1.73 22.34 8.48
N GLU A 106 1.11 21.19 8.81
CA GLU A 106 0.61 20.91 10.16
C GLU A 106 1.74 20.37 11.06
N GLU A 107 1.80 20.85 12.28
CA GLU A 107 2.81 20.40 13.25
C GLU A 107 2.70 18.90 13.53
N ARG A 108 1.49 18.35 13.63
CA ARG A 108 1.28 16.91 13.83
C ARG A 108 1.85 16.08 12.70
N THR A 109 1.72 16.54 11.46
CA THR A 109 2.33 15.88 10.29
C THR A 109 3.85 15.89 10.39
N LYS A 110 4.43 17.03 10.76
CA LYS A 110 5.89 17.16 10.93
C LYS A 110 6.42 16.22 12.01
N GLU A 111 5.78 16.21 13.18
CA GLU A 111 6.13 15.33 14.29
C GLU A 111 6.09 13.85 13.88
N PHE A 112 5.01 13.45 13.22
CA PHE A 112 4.87 12.08 12.74
C PHE A 112 5.99 11.71 11.77
N LEU A 113 6.24 12.54 10.76
CA LEU A 113 7.27 12.26 9.77
C LEU A 113 8.68 12.19 10.38
N GLN A 114 8.97 13.03 11.37
CA GLN A 114 10.24 12.97 12.09
C GLN A 114 10.42 11.66 12.85
N SER A 115 9.32 11.05 13.29
CA SER A 115 9.38 9.80 14.05
C SER A 115 9.53 8.55 13.17
N VAL A 116 9.15 8.62 11.90
CA VAL A 116 9.10 7.44 11.00
C VAL A 116 10.08 7.51 9.82
N LEU A 117 10.72 8.64 9.60
CA LEU A 117 11.72 8.81 8.54
C LEU A 117 13.17 8.84 9.03
#